data_edf573dccd345ef7240e8da521df7ab4
#
_entry.id   edf573dccd345ef7240e8da521df7ab4
#
_cell.length_a   1.000
_cell.length_b   1.000
_cell.length_c   1.000
_cell.angle_alpha   90.00
_cell.angle_beta   90.00
_cell.angle_gamma   90.00
#
_symmetry.space_group_name_H-M   'P 1'
#
loop_
_entity.id
_entity.type
_entity.pdbx_description
1 polymer ?
#
loop_
_entity_poly.entity_id
_entity_poly.type
_entity_poly.pdbx_seq_one_letter_code
_entity_poly.pdbx_strand_id
1 'polypeptide(L)'
;MKINLYKSISTLFGLGYISSLPGTLASLVTTIIICLFQTNFNSTITIIFILFSSFIGYLAVTNNDNTKKDSKEIVIDEFIGQSLVLVFLPLTFKDYFLGFIFFRIFDIFKPIPINYFERKYRNAFGVIFDDVIAAGYALLSIYIINSII
;
A
#
# COMPACT_ATOMS: atom_id res chain seq x y z
N MET A 1 27.14 12.86 0.92
CA MET A 1 25.69 12.81 0.54
C MET A 1 24.90 12.41 1.80
N LYS A 2 24.20 13.36 2.43
CA LYS A 2 23.33 13.00 3.57
C LYS A 2 22.15 12.22 3.02
N ILE A 3 22.05 10.94 3.37
CA ILE A 3 20.88 10.11 3.05
C ILE A 3 19.70 10.71 3.81
N ASN A 4 18.73 11.28 3.11
CA ASN A 4 17.50 11.71 3.75
C ASN A 4 16.69 10.45 4.08
N LEU A 5 16.71 10.05 5.35
CA LEU A 5 16.04 8.82 5.82
C LEU A 5 14.56 8.81 5.48
N TYR A 6 13.88 9.94 5.61
CA TYR A 6 12.47 10.06 5.27
C TYR A 6 12.22 9.80 3.78
N LYS A 7 13.08 10.31 2.91
CA LYS A 7 13.02 10.04 1.48
C LYS A 7 13.26 8.56 1.17
N SER A 8 14.23 7.93 1.82
CA SER A 8 14.50 6.50 1.64
C SER A 8 13.30 5.64 2.04
N ILE A 9 12.66 5.94 3.18
CA ILE A 9 11.50 5.19 3.64
C ILE A 9 10.30 5.42 2.72
N SER A 10 9.98 6.67 2.36
CA SER A 10 8.82 6.99 1.50
C SER A 10 8.93 6.38 0.10
N THR A 11 10.15 6.14 -0.39
CA THR A 11 10.41 5.51 -1.69
C THR A 11 10.69 4.00 -1.60
N LEU A 12 10.44 3.37 -0.45
CA LEU A 12 10.80 1.97 -0.16
C LEU A 12 12.26 1.67 -0.53
N PHE A 13 13.18 2.45 0.06
CA PHE A 13 14.63 2.36 -0.17
C PHE A 13 15.05 2.50 -1.64
N GLY A 14 14.33 3.35 -2.37
CA GLY A 14 14.62 3.66 -3.77
C GLY A 14 13.85 2.81 -4.79
N LEU A 15 12.98 1.90 -4.35
CA LEU A 15 12.14 1.08 -5.24
C LEU A 15 11.27 1.97 -6.16
N GLY A 16 10.78 3.12 -5.64
CA GLY A 16 10.01 4.10 -6.38
C GLY A 16 10.71 4.71 -7.60
N TYR A 17 12.03 4.56 -7.73
CA TYR A 17 12.80 5.07 -8.88
C TYR A 17 13.10 4.03 -9.95
N ILE A 18 12.87 2.73 -9.67
CA ILE A 18 13.34 1.64 -10.54
C ILE A 18 12.45 1.44 -11.77
N SER A 19 11.15 1.75 -11.65
CA SER A 19 10.15 1.40 -12.68
C SER A 19 9.42 2.63 -13.23
N SER A 20 8.91 2.51 -14.44
CA SER A 20 7.94 3.45 -15.01
C SER A 20 6.55 3.36 -14.34
N LEU A 21 6.27 2.25 -13.66
CA LEU A 21 5.05 1.99 -12.88
C LEU A 21 5.44 1.67 -11.41
N PRO A 22 5.95 2.66 -10.66
CA PRO A 22 6.55 2.41 -9.34
C PRO A 22 5.56 1.83 -8.33
N GLY A 23 4.32 2.30 -8.29
CA GLY A 23 3.30 1.78 -7.40
C GLY A 23 2.95 0.31 -7.67
N THR A 24 2.87 -0.10 -8.96
CA THR A 24 2.64 -1.52 -9.30
C THR A 24 3.80 -2.39 -8.85
N LEU A 25 5.03 -1.92 -9.05
CA LEU A 25 6.23 -2.64 -8.57
C LEU A 25 6.24 -2.72 -7.04
N ALA A 26 5.91 -1.64 -6.35
CA ALA A 26 5.82 -1.62 -4.89
C ALA A 26 4.77 -2.59 -4.36
N SER A 27 3.56 -2.60 -4.95
CA SER A 27 2.50 -3.55 -4.57
C SER A 27 2.91 -5.01 -4.81
N LEU A 28 3.62 -5.31 -5.91
CA LEU A 28 4.12 -6.65 -6.19
C LEU A 28 5.16 -7.08 -5.15
N VAL A 29 6.14 -6.23 -4.87
CA VAL A 29 7.18 -6.49 -3.84
C VAL A 29 6.53 -6.66 -2.47
N THR A 30 5.55 -5.83 -2.13
CA THR A 30 4.77 -5.95 -0.89
C THR A 30 4.06 -7.29 -0.81
N THR A 31 3.47 -7.76 -1.90
CA THR A 31 2.79 -9.06 -1.94
C THR A 31 3.76 -10.19 -1.58
N ILE A 32 4.97 -10.15 -2.10
CA ILE A 32 6.03 -11.12 -1.76
C ILE A 32 6.43 -11.00 -0.29
N ILE A 33 6.67 -9.78 0.20
CA ILE A 33 7.08 -9.53 1.59
C ILE A 33 6.03 -10.05 2.57
N ILE A 34 4.75 -9.71 2.37
CA ILE A 34 3.66 -10.13 3.26
C ILE A 34 3.43 -11.64 3.18
N CYS A 35 3.55 -12.24 2.00
CA CYS A 35 3.53 -13.69 1.85
C CYS A 35 4.62 -14.37 2.71
N LEU A 36 5.86 -13.92 2.60
CA LEU A 36 6.97 -14.44 3.40
C LEU A 36 6.77 -14.17 4.91
N PHE A 37 6.17 -13.04 5.25
CA PHE A 37 5.90 -12.73 6.65
C PHE A 37 4.83 -13.65 7.24
N GLN A 38 3.71 -13.88 6.54
CA GLN A 38 2.63 -14.74 7.00
C GLN A 38 2.98 -16.24 6.99
N THR A 39 3.93 -16.67 6.17
CA THR A 39 4.44 -18.05 6.21
C THR A 39 5.32 -18.32 7.44
N ASN A 40 5.99 -17.29 7.98
CA ASN A 40 6.93 -17.44 9.09
C ASN A 40 6.40 -16.95 10.43
N PHE A 41 5.41 -16.07 10.43
CA PHE A 41 4.84 -15.44 11.62
C PHE A 41 3.31 -15.55 11.61
N ASN A 42 2.71 -15.49 12.79
CA ASN A 42 1.26 -15.47 12.91
C ASN A 42 0.66 -14.11 12.48
N SER A 43 -0.66 -14.10 12.24
CA SER A 43 -1.37 -12.90 11.78
C SER A 43 -1.24 -11.71 12.74
N THR A 44 -1.16 -11.95 14.05
CA THR A 44 -0.99 -10.88 15.05
C THR A 44 0.33 -10.14 14.87
N ILE A 45 1.43 -10.88 14.70
CA ILE A 45 2.75 -10.27 14.46
C ILE A 45 2.76 -9.52 13.12
N THR A 46 2.14 -10.09 12.09
CA THR A 46 2.02 -9.42 10.79
C THR A 46 1.24 -8.11 10.89
N ILE A 47 0.13 -8.09 11.63
CA ILE A 47 -0.64 -6.85 11.86
C ILE A 47 0.20 -5.80 12.60
N ILE A 48 0.90 -6.20 13.65
CA ILE A 48 1.80 -5.29 14.39
C ILE A 48 2.88 -4.71 13.46
N PHE A 49 3.49 -5.54 12.63
CA PHE A 49 4.47 -5.10 11.62
C PHE A 49 3.86 -4.07 10.65
N ILE A 50 2.65 -4.32 10.13
CA ILE A 50 1.97 -3.42 9.21
C ILE A 50 1.64 -2.08 9.89
N LEU A 51 1.09 -2.10 11.11
CA LEU A 51 0.77 -0.89 11.87
C LEU A 51 2.02 -0.05 12.15
N PHE A 52 3.11 -0.69 12.57
CA PHE A 52 4.38 -0.02 12.81
C PHE A 52 4.97 0.58 11.53
N SER A 53 4.97 -0.18 10.43
CA SER A 53 5.43 0.30 9.12
C SER A 53 4.56 1.45 8.59
N SER A 54 3.24 1.39 8.82
CA SER A 54 2.31 2.47 8.45
C SER A 54 2.59 3.76 9.21
N PHE A 55 2.86 3.66 10.51
CA PHE A 55 3.22 4.80 11.34
C PHE A 55 4.54 5.46 10.87
N ILE A 56 5.56 4.64 10.63
CA ILE A 56 6.85 5.12 10.10
C ILE A 56 6.67 5.73 8.71
N GLY A 57 5.89 5.09 7.85
CA GLY A 57 5.56 5.59 6.50
C GLY A 57 4.87 6.94 6.55
N TYR A 58 3.89 7.11 7.42
CA TYR A 58 3.22 8.40 7.63
C TYR A 58 4.20 9.50 8.05
N LEU A 59 5.08 9.21 9.02
CA LEU A 59 6.12 10.15 9.44
C LEU A 59 7.09 10.47 8.30
N ALA A 60 7.45 9.48 7.50
CA ALA A 60 8.35 9.66 6.37
C ALA A 60 7.77 10.57 5.29
N VAL A 61 6.49 10.37 4.92
CA VAL A 61 5.81 11.24 3.93
C VAL A 61 5.60 12.65 4.49
N THR A 62 5.28 12.79 5.78
CA THR A 62 5.06 14.10 6.41
C THR A 62 6.33 14.93 6.44
N ASN A 63 7.48 14.32 6.73
CA ASN A 63 8.76 15.00 6.90
C ASN A 63 9.64 14.97 5.64
N ASN A 64 9.12 14.50 4.52
CA ASN A 64 9.86 14.54 3.26
C ASN A 64 9.86 15.98 2.72
N ASP A 65 11.06 16.58 2.59
CA ASP A 65 11.26 17.97 2.13
C ASP A 65 10.81 18.21 0.68
N ASN A 66 10.55 17.18 -0.09
CA ASN A 66 9.96 17.32 -1.41
C ASN A 66 8.52 17.81 -1.28
N THR A 67 8.30 19.09 -1.51
CA THR A 67 7.04 19.82 -1.43
C THR A 67 5.91 19.28 -2.33
N LYS A 68 6.21 18.34 -3.21
CA LYS A 68 5.24 17.55 -3.99
C LYS A 68 4.98 16.24 -3.25
N LYS A 69 4.03 16.26 -2.32
CA LYS A 69 3.58 15.06 -1.57
C LYS A 69 2.97 13.98 -2.46
N ASP A 70 2.77 14.29 -3.73
CA ASP A 70 2.15 13.45 -4.76
C ASP A 70 3.19 13.07 -5.84
N SER A 71 4.44 12.89 -5.44
CA SER A 71 5.49 12.49 -6.38
C SER A 71 5.45 10.99 -6.62
N LYS A 72 5.53 10.58 -7.88
CA LYS A 72 5.39 9.17 -8.32
C LYS A 72 6.38 8.20 -7.68
N GLU A 73 7.48 8.71 -7.14
CA GLU A 73 8.49 7.92 -6.43
C GLU A 73 8.11 7.59 -4.98
N ILE A 74 7.10 8.25 -4.41
CA ILE A 74 6.55 7.87 -3.10
C ILE A 74 5.66 6.65 -3.35
N VAL A 75 5.98 5.54 -2.70
CA VAL A 75 5.34 4.24 -2.89
C VAL A 75 5.11 3.51 -1.55
N ILE A 76 5.29 4.21 -0.44
CA ILE A 76 5.03 3.67 0.90
C ILE A 76 3.53 3.50 1.16
N ASP A 77 2.68 4.29 0.55
CA ASP A 77 1.24 4.22 0.56
C ASP A 77 0.75 2.92 -0.08
N GLU A 78 1.29 2.56 -1.25
CA GLU A 78 0.97 1.27 -1.88
C GLU A 78 1.45 0.09 -1.03
N PHE A 79 2.59 0.22 -0.34
CA PHE A 79 3.03 -0.80 0.61
C PHE A 79 1.99 -0.97 1.73
N ILE A 80 1.51 0.13 2.30
CA ILE A 80 0.52 0.10 3.38
C ILE A 80 -0.81 -0.48 2.88
N GLY A 81 -1.36 0.04 1.78
CA GLY A 81 -2.63 -0.40 1.22
C GLY A 81 -2.61 -1.87 0.80
N GLN A 82 -1.60 -2.30 0.06
CA GLN A 82 -1.45 -3.69 -0.35
C GLN A 82 -1.28 -4.63 0.85
N SER A 83 -0.52 -4.23 1.86
CA SER A 83 -0.35 -5.02 3.10
C SER A 83 -1.66 -5.21 3.84
N LEU A 84 -2.50 -4.16 3.92
CA LEU A 84 -3.82 -4.23 4.53
C LEU A 84 -4.75 -5.21 3.81
N VAL A 85 -4.70 -5.26 2.48
CA VAL A 85 -5.47 -6.27 1.73
C VAL A 85 -5.04 -7.68 2.12
N LEU A 86 -3.74 -7.95 2.05
CA LEU A 86 -3.20 -9.29 2.16
C LEU A 86 -3.31 -9.90 3.56
N VAL A 87 -3.21 -9.08 4.61
CA VAL A 87 -3.27 -9.58 5.99
C VAL A 87 -4.65 -10.14 6.36
N PHE A 88 -5.71 -9.71 5.67
CA PHE A 88 -7.08 -10.18 5.88
C PHE A 88 -7.49 -11.29 4.90
N LEU A 89 -6.62 -11.68 3.98
CA LEU A 89 -6.89 -12.76 3.02
C LEU A 89 -6.26 -14.09 3.47
N PRO A 90 -6.87 -15.22 3.13
CA PRO A 90 -6.25 -16.54 3.26
C PRO A 90 -4.93 -16.58 2.49
N LEU A 91 -3.93 -17.28 3.07
CA LEU A 91 -2.61 -17.43 2.44
C LEU A 91 -2.69 -18.47 1.29
N THR A 92 -3.39 -18.11 0.21
CA THR A 92 -3.50 -18.90 -1.01
C THR A 92 -3.02 -18.09 -2.21
N PHE A 93 -2.52 -18.79 -3.23
CA PHE A 93 -2.11 -18.10 -4.47
C PHE A 93 -3.27 -17.33 -5.12
N LYS A 94 -4.47 -17.92 -5.14
CA LYS A 94 -5.69 -17.29 -5.67
C LYS A 94 -5.99 -15.96 -4.97
N ASP A 95 -6.07 -15.99 -3.64
CA ASP A 95 -6.47 -14.81 -2.85
C ASP A 95 -5.41 -13.71 -2.92
N TYR A 96 -4.13 -14.07 -2.90
CA TYR A 96 -3.02 -13.11 -3.03
C TYR A 96 -2.97 -12.47 -4.42
N PHE A 97 -3.20 -13.27 -5.47
CA PHE A 97 -3.29 -12.77 -6.84
C PHE A 97 -4.48 -11.82 -7.02
N LEU A 98 -5.66 -12.21 -6.53
CA LEU A 98 -6.85 -11.34 -6.55
C LEU A 98 -6.63 -10.08 -5.71
N GLY A 99 -6.01 -10.21 -4.53
CA GLY A 99 -5.66 -9.09 -3.66
C GLY A 99 -4.78 -8.06 -4.37
N PHE A 100 -3.75 -8.51 -5.07
CA PHE A 100 -2.90 -7.64 -5.87
C PHE A 100 -3.68 -6.95 -7.01
N ILE A 101 -4.43 -7.71 -7.80
CA ILE A 101 -5.17 -7.17 -8.95
C ILE A 101 -6.23 -6.15 -8.53
N PHE A 102 -7.08 -6.50 -7.56
CA PHE A 102 -8.17 -5.61 -7.14
C PHE A 102 -7.64 -4.35 -6.44
N PHE A 103 -6.61 -4.48 -5.61
CA PHE A 103 -5.99 -3.30 -5.01
C PHE A 103 -5.49 -2.34 -6.09
N ARG A 104 -4.73 -2.84 -7.07
CA ARG A 104 -4.22 -1.98 -8.17
C ARG A 104 -5.33 -1.39 -9.04
N ILE A 105 -6.42 -2.12 -9.28
CA ILE A 105 -7.57 -1.57 -9.99
C ILE A 105 -8.13 -0.37 -9.23
N PHE A 106 -8.46 -0.51 -7.96
CA PHE A 106 -9.08 0.56 -7.19
C PHE A 106 -8.15 1.74 -6.91
N ASP A 107 -6.87 1.49 -6.72
CA ASP A 107 -5.86 2.53 -6.54
C ASP A 107 -5.61 3.34 -7.83
N ILE A 108 -5.64 2.71 -9.00
CA ILE A 108 -5.44 3.40 -10.28
C ILE A 108 -6.71 4.14 -10.73
N PHE A 109 -7.88 3.47 -10.68
CA PHE A 109 -9.14 4.05 -11.16
C PHE A 109 -9.78 5.02 -10.16
N LYS A 110 -9.44 4.91 -8.88
CA LYS A 110 -9.89 5.79 -7.80
C LYS A 110 -11.39 6.10 -7.85
N PRO A 111 -12.28 5.09 -7.75
CA PRO A 111 -13.72 5.35 -7.74
C PRO A 111 -14.12 6.25 -6.55
N ILE A 112 -15.30 6.85 -6.63
CA ILE A 112 -15.85 7.59 -5.48
C ILE A 112 -16.02 6.64 -4.29
N PRO A 113 -15.55 7.00 -3.06
CA PRO A 113 -15.09 8.31 -2.63
C PRO A 113 -13.56 8.54 -2.71
N ILE A 114 -12.74 7.61 -3.22
CA ILE A 114 -11.27 7.71 -3.22
C ILE A 114 -10.83 9.04 -3.86
N ASN A 115 -11.30 9.33 -5.07
CA ASN A 115 -10.90 10.55 -5.78
C ASN A 115 -11.34 11.82 -5.06
N TYR A 116 -12.42 11.78 -4.26
CA TYR A 116 -12.86 12.90 -3.44
C TYR A 116 -11.88 13.17 -2.30
N PHE A 117 -11.42 12.13 -1.61
CA PHE A 117 -10.45 12.25 -0.52
C PHE A 117 -9.09 12.73 -1.01
N GLU A 118 -8.58 12.19 -2.11
CA GLU A 118 -7.35 12.63 -2.76
C GLU A 118 -7.35 14.13 -3.09
N ARG A 119 -8.45 14.63 -3.67
CA ARG A 119 -8.60 16.06 -3.99
C ARG A 119 -8.73 16.95 -2.77
N LYS A 120 -9.38 16.46 -1.71
CA LYS A 120 -9.65 17.22 -0.48
C LYS A 120 -8.44 17.28 0.45
N TYR A 121 -7.70 16.18 0.57
CA TYR A 121 -6.59 16.04 1.51
C TYR A 121 -5.25 15.90 0.78
N ARG A 122 -4.71 17.00 0.31
CA ARG A 122 -3.39 17.06 -0.37
C ARG A 122 -2.23 17.08 0.62
N ASN A 123 -2.21 16.13 1.57
CA ASN A 123 -1.19 15.99 2.59
C ASN A 123 -0.83 14.51 2.79
N ALA A 124 0.12 14.20 3.68
CA ALA A 124 0.54 12.84 3.95
C ALA A 124 -0.63 11.90 4.36
N PHE A 125 -1.61 12.45 5.07
CA PHE A 125 -2.81 11.71 5.44
C PHE A 125 -3.62 11.31 4.20
N GLY A 126 -3.87 12.24 3.28
CA GLY A 126 -4.62 11.96 2.06
C GLY A 126 -3.93 10.91 1.18
N VAL A 127 -2.61 11.02 1.00
CA VAL A 127 -1.81 10.06 0.20
C VAL A 127 -1.93 8.63 0.73
N ILE A 128 -1.90 8.43 2.04
CA ILE A 128 -2.04 7.08 2.64
C ILE A 128 -3.50 6.65 2.72
N PHE A 129 -4.42 7.57 2.96
CA PHE A 129 -5.82 7.24 3.21
C PHE A 129 -6.57 6.80 1.96
N ASP A 130 -6.23 7.31 0.78
CA ASP A 130 -6.83 6.85 -0.47
C ASP A 130 -6.48 5.38 -0.75
N ASP A 131 -5.25 4.95 -0.46
CA ASP A 131 -4.84 3.55 -0.58
C ASP A 131 -5.50 2.64 0.48
N VAL A 132 -5.75 3.16 1.68
CA VAL A 132 -6.53 2.42 2.69
C VAL A 132 -7.97 2.20 2.22
N ILE A 133 -8.60 3.19 1.58
CA ILE A 133 -9.94 3.01 1.01
C ILE A 133 -9.91 2.04 -0.18
N ALA A 134 -8.89 2.13 -1.05
CA ALA A 134 -8.70 1.19 -2.16
C ALA A 134 -8.56 -0.25 -1.65
N ALA A 135 -7.83 -0.44 -0.56
CA ALA A 135 -7.71 -1.74 0.12
C ALA A 135 -9.08 -2.25 0.63
N GLY A 136 -9.91 -1.38 1.19
CA GLY A 136 -11.28 -1.73 1.60
C GLY A 136 -12.15 -2.20 0.43
N TYR A 137 -12.09 -1.53 -0.71
CA TYR A 137 -12.79 -1.95 -1.93
C TYR A 137 -12.28 -3.28 -2.46
N ALA A 138 -10.97 -3.49 -2.46
CA ALA A 138 -10.37 -4.75 -2.88
C ALA A 138 -10.86 -5.92 -2.02
N LEU A 139 -10.80 -5.78 -0.70
CA LEU A 139 -11.29 -6.79 0.25
C LEU A 139 -12.77 -7.09 0.07
N LEU A 140 -13.61 -6.06 -0.05
CA LEU A 140 -15.04 -6.24 -0.26
C LEU A 140 -15.32 -7.01 -1.56
N SER A 141 -14.63 -6.66 -2.65
CA SER A 141 -14.79 -7.33 -3.95
C SER A 141 -14.38 -8.80 -3.88
N ILE A 142 -13.26 -9.11 -3.22
CA ILE A 142 -12.78 -10.48 -3.08
C ILE A 142 -13.71 -11.28 -2.18
N TYR A 143 -14.20 -10.68 -1.09
CA TYR A 143 -15.17 -11.35 -0.21
C TYR A 143 -16.46 -11.71 -0.95
N ILE A 144 -16.99 -10.80 -1.78
CA ILE A 144 -18.16 -11.08 -2.62
C ILE A 144 -17.88 -12.23 -3.60
N ILE A 145 -16.74 -12.20 -4.29
CA ILE A 145 -16.36 -13.26 -5.23
C ILE A 145 -16.27 -14.62 -4.52
N ASN A 146 -15.59 -14.67 -3.38
CA ASN A 146 -15.41 -15.90 -2.62
C ASN A 146 -16.72 -16.42 -1.97
N SER A 147 -17.75 -15.57 -1.85
CA SER A 147 -19.06 -16.00 -1.36
C SER A 147 -19.97 -16.58 -2.47
N ILE A 148 -19.63 -16.36 -3.73
CA ILE A 148 -20.43 -16.82 -4.89
C ILE A 148 -19.85 -18.11 -5.50
N ILE A 149 -18.54 -18.30 -5.36
CA ILE A 149 -17.80 -19.46 -5.89
C ILE A 149 -17.56 -20.49 -4.79
#